data_94904be8cb9556d355c8a610606bfb7f
#
_entry.id   94904be8cb9556d355c8a610606bfb7f
#
_cell.length_a   1.000
_cell.length_b   1.000
_cell.length_c   1.000
_cell.angle_alpha   90.00
_cell.angle_beta   90.00
_cell.angle_gamma   90.00
#
_symmetry.space_group_name_H-M   'P 1'
#
loop_
_entity.id
_entity.type
_entity.pdbx_description
1 polymer ?
#
loop_
_entity_poly.entity_id
_entity_poly.type
_entity_poly.pdbx_seq_one_letter_code
_entity_poly.pdbx_strand_id
1 'polypeptide(L)'
;QNQVFVTDNVEGIVPEFLTLLRGVIDSPDIPLNVSRSYLQADGAVKKISNYITRKVADKLGSLFKKDRKGFEEKWNDIKVVIEYGMLTEDKFYEKADKFMLYPTTKGEYFTYKELEGAVKDTQTDKDGKMVFLYASNLEEQHQYIEMAKVKGYKVLLLDSPIIAHLIQKLEGDKDKIGFARVDGDALENLIKKEEATVSKLSDEEKESLKPLIESVVSGEQYTIQLEAMDSNS
;
A
#
# COMPACT_ATOMS: atom_id res chain seq x y z
N GLN A 1 -1.21 -1.66 38.67
CA GLN A 1 0.13 -1.96 39.16
C GLN A 1 0.06 -2.94 40.31
N ASN A 2 0.83 -4.00 40.24
CA ASN A 2 0.81 -5.08 41.25
C ASN A 2 -0.61 -5.66 41.43
N GLN A 3 -1.34 -5.88 40.35
CA GLN A 3 -2.70 -6.37 40.31
C GLN A 3 -3.75 -5.44 40.97
N VAL A 4 -3.38 -4.18 41.24
CA VAL A 4 -4.31 -3.15 41.68
C VAL A 4 -4.65 -2.25 40.52
N PHE A 5 -5.96 -2.02 40.31
CA PHE A 5 -6.44 -1.07 39.30
C PHE A 5 -5.98 0.35 39.63
N VAL A 6 -5.40 1.03 38.63
CA VAL A 6 -4.86 2.38 38.78
C VAL A 6 -5.66 3.38 37.94
N THR A 7 -5.88 3.08 36.66
CA THR A 7 -6.59 3.96 35.73
C THR A 7 -7.07 3.19 34.49
N ASP A 8 -8.11 3.64 33.86
CA ASP A 8 -8.62 3.18 32.57
C ASP A 8 -8.18 4.07 31.39
N ASN A 9 -7.55 5.20 31.68
CA ASN A 9 -7.04 6.12 30.67
C ASN A 9 -5.51 6.12 30.65
N VAL A 10 -4.93 5.39 29.70
CA VAL A 10 -3.47 5.17 29.60
C VAL A 10 -2.97 5.72 28.27
N GLU A 11 -2.80 7.04 28.21
CA GLU A 11 -2.26 7.70 27.02
C GLU A 11 -0.74 7.45 26.87
N GLY A 12 -0.27 7.20 25.66
CA GLY A 12 1.15 7.09 25.30
C GLY A 12 1.82 5.75 25.64
N ILE A 13 1.16 4.84 26.36
CA ILE A 13 1.69 3.50 26.66
C ILE A 13 1.41 2.55 25.48
N VAL A 14 0.21 2.58 24.94
CA VAL A 14 -0.16 1.79 23.78
C VAL A 14 0.09 2.61 22.52
N PRO A 15 0.82 2.08 21.54
CA PRO A 15 1.01 2.73 20.24
C PRO A 15 -0.33 3.09 19.57
N GLU A 16 -0.40 4.23 18.89
CA GLU A 16 -1.64 4.75 18.30
C GLU A 16 -2.31 3.79 17.33
N PHE A 17 -1.54 3.06 16.52
CA PHE A 17 -2.10 2.09 15.57
C PHE A 17 -2.81 0.92 16.26
N LEU A 18 -2.63 0.74 17.57
CA LEU A 18 -3.26 -0.28 18.41
C LEU A 18 -4.44 0.24 19.24
N THR A 19 -4.92 1.45 19.00
CA THR A 19 -6.05 2.06 19.77
C THR A 19 -7.34 1.24 19.74
N LEU A 20 -7.52 0.40 18.72
CA LEU A 20 -8.66 -0.52 18.64
C LEU A 20 -8.53 -1.75 19.56
N LEU A 21 -7.34 -2.03 20.08
CA LEU A 21 -7.12 -3.13 21.00
C LEU A 21 -7.61 -2.75 22.40
N ARG A 22 -8.33 -3.67 23.01
CA ARG A 22 -8.75 -3.57 24.40
C ARG A 22 -8.03 -4.62 25.23
N GLY A 23 -7.59 -4.25 26.42
CA GLY A 23 -6.88 -5.17 27.30
C GLY A 23 -6.51 -4.53 28.63
N VAL A 24 -5.72 -5.27 29.40
CA VAL A 24 -5.21 -4.85 30.69
C VAL A 24 -3.70 -4.93 30.67
N ILE A 25 -3.04 -3.91 31.19
CA ILE A 25 -1.59 -3.89 31.37
C ILE A 25 -1.31 -3.85 32.88
N ASP A 26 -0.56 -4.84 33.37
CA ASP A 26 -0.03 -4.83 34.74
C ASP A 26 1.50 -4.75 34.65
N SER A 27 2.07 -3.69 35.23
CA SER A 27 3.52 -3.47 35.21
C SER A 27 3.97 -2.81 36.51
N PRO A 28 4.96 -3.39 37.21
CA PRO A 28 5.56 -2.77 38.40
C PRO A 28 6.39 -1.54 38.05
N ASP A 29 6.86 -1.43 36.80
CA ASP A 29 7.80 -0.40 36.33
C ASP A 29 7.13 0.89 35.84
N ILE A 30 5.80 0.90 35.75
CA ILE A 30 5.07 2.13 35.39
C ILE A 30 4.98 3.02 36.63
N PRO A 31 5.60 4.21 36.62
CA PRO A 31 5.50 5.10 37.76
C PRO A 31 4.07 5.57 37.99
N LEU A 32 3.59 5.44 39.24
CA LEU A 32 2.30 5.94 39.69
C LEU A 32 2.34 7.46 39.81
N ASN A 33 2.37 8.18 38.70
CA ASN A 33 2.31 9.64 38.78
C ASN A 33 0.92 10.13 38.35
N VAL A 34 0.28 10.84 39.28
CA VAL A 34 -1.09 11.36 39.17
C VAL A 34 -1.22 12.47 38.12
N SER A 35 -0.11 12.93 37.55
CA SER A 35 -0.07 14.03 36.57
C SER A 35 0.09 13.48 35.16
N ARG A 36 -0.94 13.64 34.35
CA ARG A 36 -1.03 13.20 32.95
C ARG A 36 0.14 13.67 32.05
N SER A 37 0.77 14.78 32.36
CA SER A 37 1.87 15.36 31.58
C SER A 37 3.21 14.64 31.74
N TYR A 38 3.38 13.83 32.79
CA TYR A 38 4.64 13.15 33.09
C TYR A 38 4.83 11.81 32.39
N LEU A 39 3.76 11.15 32.00
CA LEU A 39 3.83 9.82 31.35
C LEU A 39 4.43 9.89 29.93
N GLN A 40 4.29 11.01 29.23
CA GLN A 40 4.79 11.16 27.86
C GLN A 40 6.32 11.31 27.77
N ALA A 41 7.00 11.70 28.86
CA ALA A 41 8.42 11.96 28.89
C ALA A 41 9.26 10.82 29.49
N ASP A 42 8.63 9.78 30.05
CA ASP A 42 9.34 8.74 30.77
C ASP A 42 9.88 7.64 29.86
N GLY A 43 11.17 7.38 29.97
CA GLY A 43 11.84 6.30 29.26
C GLY A 43 11.24 4.89 29.54
N ALA A 44 10.58 4.70 30.68
CA ALA A 44 9.88 3.46 31.03
C ALA A 44 8.63 3.26 30.15
N VAL A 45 7.83 4.29 29.95
CA VAL A 45 6.64 4.27 29.07
C VAL A 45 7.05 3.92 27.64
N LYS A 46 8.10 4.57 27.11
CA LYS A 46 8.62 4.30 25.77
C LYS A 46 9.13 2.87 25.62
N LYS A 47 9.77 2.30 26.65
CA LYS A 47 10.21 0.90 26.65
C LYS A 47 9.03 -0.05 26.58
N ILE A 48 7.95 0.21 27.33
CA ILE A 48 6.75 -0.61 27.34
C ILE A 48 6.03 -0.53 25.99
N SER A 49 5.85 0.67 25.44
CA SER A 49 5.26 0.88 24.11
C SER A 49 6.03 0.10 23.02
N ASN A 50 7.35 0.23 23.01
CA ASN A 50 8.20 -0.55 22.10
C ASN A 50 8.10 -2.07 22.30
N TYR A 51 7.93 -2.52 23.54
CA TYR A 51 7.75 -3.94 23.85
C TYR A 51 6.40 -4.44 23.29
N ILE A 52 5.32 -3.68 23.49
CA ILE A 52 3.98 -3.99 22.96
C ILE A 52 4.03 -4.06 21.43
N THR A 53 4.58 -3.03 20.75
CA THR A 53 4.76 -2.99 19.30
C THR A 53 5.44 -4.25 18.79
N ARG A 54 6.55 -4.63 19.41
CA ARG A 54 7.31 -5.82 19.03
C ARG A 54 6.50 -7.10 19.23
N LYS A 55 5.80 -7.25 20.37
CA LYS A 55 5.01 -8.43 20.68
C LYS A 55 3.81 -8.61 19.75
N VAL A 56 3.16 -7.51 19.38
CA VAL A 56 2.06 -7.53 18.40
C VAL A 56 2.60 -7.94 17.03
N ALA A 57 3.69 -7.34 16.55
CA ALA A 57 4.31 -7.73 15.29
C ALA A 57 4.74 -9.19 15.27
N ASP A 58 5.37 -9.68 16.35
CA ASP A 58 5.76 -11.09 16.48
C ASP A 58 4.55 -12.03 16.47
N LYS A 59 3.46 -11.63 17.12
CA LYS A 59 2.21 -12.42 17.12
C LYS A 59 1.58 -12.48 15.74
N LEU A 60 1.47 -11.35 15.03
CA LEU A 60 0.95 -11.30 13.66
C LEU A 60 1.81 -12.15 12.71
N GLY A 61 3.12 -11.99 12.77
CA GLY A 61 4.04 -12.81 11.97
C GLY A 61 3.96 -14.32 12.29
N SER A 62 3.71 -14.67 13.56
CA SER A 62 3.49 -16.07 13.96
C SER A 62 2.16 -16.62 13.43
N LEU A 63 1.09 -15.83 13.48
CA LEU A 63 -0.22 -16.21 12.91
C LEU A 63 -0.11 -16.42 11.40
N PHE A 64 0.51 -15.49 10.69
CA PHE A 64 0.78 -15.59 9.25
C PHE A 64 1.52 -16.89 8.89
N LYS A 65 2.60 -17.22 9.62
CA LYS A 65 3.38 -18.45 9.37
C LYS A 65 2.63 -19.72 9.69
N LYS A 66 1.79 -19.71 10.74
CA LYS A 66 1.06 -20.89 11.21
C LYS A 66 -0.14 -21.23 10.33
N ASP A 67 -0.87 -20.20 9.89
CA ASP A 67 -2.09 -20.32 9.11
C ASP A 67 -2.21 -19.13 8.15
N ARG A 68 -1.48 -19.25 7.04
CA ARG A 68 -1.48 -18.19 6.01
C ARG A 68 -2.87 -17.97 5.43
N LYS A 69 -3.61 -19.05 5.13
CA LYS A 69 -4.93 -18.94 4.54
C LYS A 69 -5.92 -18.23 5.46
N GLY A 70 -5.95 -18.59 6.73
CA GLY A 70 -6.78 -17.90 7.72
C GLY A 70 -6.35 -16.45 7.95
N PHE A 71 -5.09 -16.11 7.73
CA PHE A 71 -4.59 -14.74 7.77
C PHE A 71 -5.06 -13.94 6.54
N GLU A 72 -5.03 -14.54 5.35
CA GLU A 72 -5.54 -13.95 4.10
C GLU A 72 -7.06 -13.68 4.19
N GLU A 73 -7.83 -14.63 4.72
CA GLU A 73 -9.28 -14.49 4.93
C GLU A 73 -9.64 -13.30 5.85
N LYS A 74 -8.78 -12.98 6.82
CA LYS A 74 -8.95 -11.86 7.75
C LYS A 74 -8.27 -10.57 7.31
N TRP A 75 -7.63 -10.57 6.15
CA TRP A 75 -6.84 -9.44 5.69
C TRP A 75 -7.62 -8.13 5.69
N ASN A 76 -8.85 -8.13 5.18
CA ASN A 76 -9.69 -6.93 5.12
C ASN A 76 -10.00 -6.33 6.50
N ASP A 77 -10.06 -7.15 7.54
CA ASP A 77 -10.34 -6.69 8.91
C ASP A 77 -9.10 -6.09 9.58
N ILE A 78 -7.90 -6.53 9.19
CA ILE A 78 -6.64 -6.18 9.87
C ILE A 78 -5.72 -5.27 9.06
N LYS A 79 -5.94 -5.12 7.73
CA LYS A 79 -5.04 -4.40 6.83
C LYS A 79 -4.76 -2.97 7.29
N VAL A 80 -5.79 -2.20 7.66
CA VAL A 80 -5.63 -0.79 8.06
C VAL A 80 -4.77 -0.66 9.32
N VAL A 81 -4.91 -1.57 10.28
CA VAL A 81 -4.08 -1.57 11.50
C VAL A 81 -2.63 -1.87 11.18
N ILE A 82 -2.37 -2.84 10.28
CA ILE A 82 -1.02 -3.18 9.85
C ILE A 82 -0.40 -2.02 9.07
N GLU A 83 -1.11 -1.46 8.10
CA GLU A 83 -0.66 -0.34 7.29
C GLU A 83 -0.36 0.89 8.15
N TYR A 84 -1.23 1.22 9.12
CA TYR A 84 -1.02 2.35 10.01
C TYR A 84 0.18 2.11 10.94
N GLY A 85 0.34 0.90 11.45
CA GLY A 85 1.54 0.54 12.21
C GLY A 85 2.83 0.64 11.39
N MET A 86 2.80 0.27 10.11
CA MET A 86 3.93 0.43 9.19
C MET A 86 4.26 1.91 8.93
N LEU A 87 3.27 2.78 8.91
CA LEU A 87 3.47 4.22 8.71
C LEU A 87 4.06 4.90 9.93
N THR A 88 3.61 4.53 11.13
CA THR A 88 3.90 5.28 12.37
C THR A 88 5.03 4.71 13.20
N GLU A 89 5.38 3.42 13.01
CA GLU A 89 6.31 2.68 13.87
C GLU A 89 7.36 1.92 13.06
N ASP A 90 8.57 2.46 12.92
CA ASP A 90 9.63 1.83 12.12
C ASP A 90 9.97 0.39 12.57
N LYS A 91 9.98 0.14 13.89
CA LYS A 91 10.21 -1.22 14.41
C LYS A 91 9.08 -2.20 14.09
N PHE A 92 7.87 -1.70 13.89
CA PHE A 92 6.76 -2.51 13.39
C PHE A 92 6.93 -2.75 11.89
N TYR A 93 7.27 -1.72 11.12
CA TYR A 93 7.50 -1.78 9.68
C TYR A 93 8.51 -2.88 9.30
N GLU A 94 9.70 -2.90 9.93
CA GLU A 94 10.74 -3.91 9.68
C GLU A 94 10.25 -5.36 9.83
N LYS A 95 9.31 -5.58 10.75
CA LYS A 95 8.71 -6.90 10.98
C LYS A 95 7.52 -7.18 10.08
N ALA A 96 6.67 -6.18 9.88
CA ALA A 96 5.43 -6.26 9.11
C ALA A 96 5.70 -6.48 7.62
N ASP A 97 6.81 -6.02 7.07
CA ASP A 97 7.24 -6.28 5.69
C ASP A 97 7.27 -7.79 5.33
N LYS A 98 7.39 -8.67 6.32
CA LYS A 98 7.40 -10.13 6.14
C LYS A 98 6.01 -10.77 6.07
N PHE A 99 4.97 -10.09 6.53
CA PHE A 99 3.59 -10.59 6.56
C PHE A 99 2.55 -9.59 6.05
N MET A 100 2.96 -8.39 5.68
CA MET A 100 2.13 -7.47 4.91
C MET A 100 1.71 -8.15 3.61
N LEU A 101 0.41 -8.12 3.30
CA LEU A 101 -0.14 -8.71 2.10
C LEU A 101 -0.56 -7.66 1.08
N TYR A 102 -0.30 -7.99 -0.16
CA TYR A 102 -0.69 -7.23 -1.33
C TYR A 102 -1.71 -8.06 -2.12
N PRO A 103 -3.02 -7.85 -1.88
CA PRO A 103 -4.06 -8.55 -2.62
C PRO A 103 -4.10 -8.09 -4.07
N THR A 104 -4.43 -9.00 -4.97
CA THR A 104 -4.67 -8.68 -6.38
C THR A 104 -6.16 -8.58 -6.68
N THR A 105 -6.49 -7.96 -7.80
CA THR A 105 -7.87 -7.91 -8.33
C THR A 105 -8.44 -9.28 -8.72
N LYS A 106 -7.61 -10.34 -8.68
CA LYS A 106 -8.00 -11.75 -8.88
C LYS A 106 -8.19 -12.51 -7.57
N GLY A 107 -8.01 -11.85 -6.42
CA GLY A 107 -8.13 -12.49 -5.09
C GLY A 107 -6.91 -13.31 -4.66
N GLU A 108 -5.78 -13.17 -5.34
CA GLU A 108 -4.50 -13.73 -4.90
C GLU A 108 -3.86 -12.80 -3.87
N TYR A 109 -3.10 -13.34 -2.91
CA TYR A 109 -2.39 -12.57 -1.90
C TYR A 109 -0.89 -12.84 -1.97
N PHE A 110 -0.11 -11.77 -1.98
CA PHE A 110 1.35 -11.83 -2.03
C PHE A 110 1.97 -11.05 -0.88
N THR A 111 3.04 -11.59 -0.30
CA THR A 111 3.99 -10.74 0.44
C THR A 111 4.80 -9.92 -0.56
N TYR A 112 5.49 -8.87 -0.10
CA TYR A 112 6.33 -8.05 -1.00
C TYR A 112 7.31 -8.89 -1.83
N LYS A 113 8.02 -9.81 -1.18
CA LYS A 113 9.01 -10.67 -1.84
C LYS A 113 8.39 -11.62 -2.88
N GLU A 114 7.22 -12.15 -2.61
CA GLU A 114 6.48 -13.00 -3.56
C GLU A 114 5.97 -12.18 -4.74
N LEU A 115 5.47 -10.97 -4.47
CA LEU A 115 4.99 -10.06 -5.49
C LEU A 115 6.14 -9.62 -6.43
N GLU A 116 7.27 -9.24 -5.85
CA GLU A 116 8.50 -8.94 -6.61
C GLU A 116 8.84 -10.06 -7.59
N GLY A 117 8.89 -11.31 -7.11
CA GLY A 117 9.14 -12.47 -7.97
C GLY A 117 8.08 -12.70 -9.04
N ALA A 118 6.82 -12.37 -8.75
CA ALA A 118 5.70 -12.61 -9.66
C ALA A 118 5.56 -11.57 -10.78
N VAL A 119 6.10 -10.35 -10.59
CA VAL A 119 5.94 -9.25 -11.57
C VAL A 119 7.24 -8.85 -12.26
N LYS A 120 8.40 -9.28 -11.75
CA LYS A 120 9.71 -8.86 -12.21
C LYS A 120 9.89 -8.95 -13.73
N ASP A 121 9.47 -10.05 -14.33
CA ASP A 121 9.70 -10.31 -15.76
C ASP A 121 8.71 -9.55 -16.66
N THR A 122 7.53 -9.22 -16.14
CA THR A 122 6.45 -8.60 -16.93
C THR A 122 6.29 -7.11 -16.68
N GLN A 123 6.59 -6.64 -15.46
CA GLN A 123 6.32 -5.28 -15.01
C GLN A 123 7.58 -4.53 -14.59
N THR A 124 8.72 -4.83 -15.21
CA THR A 124 9.94 -4.04 -15.08
C THR A 124 10.09 -3.16 -16.32
N ASP A 125 10.30 -1.86 -16.11
CA ASP A 125 10.50 -0.91 -17.20
C ASP A 125 11.94 -0.98 -17.76
N LYS A 126 12.19 -0.21 -18.83
CA LYS A 126 13.51 -0.12 -19.50
C LYS A 126 14.63 0.37 -18.58
N ASP A 127 14.31 1.10 -17.51
CA ASP A 127 15.26 1.65 -16.54
C ASP A 127 15.53 0.68 -15.40
N GLY A 128 14.91 -0.52 -15.45
CA GLY A 128 15.02 -1.56 -14.44
C GLY A 128 14.20 -1.28 -13.19
N LYS A 129 13.19 -0.41 -13.27
CA LYS A 129 12.24 -0.11 -12.20
C LYS A 129 11.05 -1.06 -12.30
N MET A 130 10.73 -1.78 -11.22
CA MET A 130 9.50 -2.55 -11.14
C MET A 130 8.31 -1.65 -10.89
N VAL A 131 7.24 -1.83 -11.67
CA VAL A 131 6.01 -1.06 -11.57
C VAL A 131 4.89 -1.95 -11.04
N PHE A 132 4.43 -1.66 -9.84
CA PHE A 132 3.27 -2.31 -9.24
C PHE A 132 2.00 -1.56 -9.65
N LEU A 133 1.24 -2.14 -10.57
CA LEU A 133 -0.05 -1.59 -10.97
C LEU A 133 -1.08 -1.83 -9.87
N TYR A 134 -1.88 -0.83 -9.55
CA TYR A 134 -2.95 -1.00 -8.56
C TYR A 134 -4.25 -0.31 -8.95
N ALA A 135 -5.33 -0.87 -8.43
CA ALA A 135 -6.67 -0.30 -8.44
C ALA A 135 -7.12 -0.05 -7.00
N SER A 136 -7.89 0.99 -6.77
CA SER A 136 -8.53 1.30 -5.49
C SER A 136 -10.03 0.97 -5.48
N ASN A 137 -10.64 0.84 -6.67
CA ASN A 137 -12.04 0.49 -6.85
C ASN A 137 -12.22 -0.45 -8.05
N LEU A 138 -12.71 -1.66 -7.79
CA LEU A 138 -12.87 -2.69 -8.82
C LEU A 138 -13.93 -2.33 -9.88
N GLU A 139 -15.01 -1.67 -9.47
CA GLU A 139 -16.13 -1.35 -10.38
C GLU A 139 -15.76 -0.18 -11.29
N GLU A 140 -15.29 0.93 -10.70
CA GLU A 140 -14.94 2.13 -11.44
C GLU A 140 -13.74 1.92 -12.40
N GLN A 141 -12.80 1.06 -12.01
CA GLN A 141 -11.57 0.83 -12.77
C GLN A 141 -11.57 -0.47 -13.57
N HIS A 142 -12.75 -1.10 -13.73
CA HIS A 142 -12.89 -2.41 -14.35
C HIS A 142 -12.25 -2.50 -15.73
N GLN A 143 -12.49 -1.54 -16.62
CA GLN A 143 -11.94 -1.54 -17.99
C GLN A 143 -10.42 -1.55 -17.99
N TYR A 144 -9.79 -0.71 -17.18
CA TYR A 144 -8.33 -0.63 -17.08
C TYR A 144 -7.72 -1.90 -16.49
N ILE A 145 -8.42 -2.52 -15.52
CA ILE A 145 -8.03 -3.80 -14.93
C ILE A 145 -8.03 -4.89 -16.01
N GLU A 146 -9.07 -4.96 -16.85
CA GLU A 146 -9.16 -5.96 -17.93
C GLU A 146 -8.08 -5.72 -19.00
N MET A 147 -7.82 -4.47 -19.40
CA MET A 147 -6.74 -4.14 -20.32
C MET A 147 -5.37 -4.59 -19.77
N ALA A 148 -5.11 -4.34 -18.48
CA ALA A 148 -3.88 -4.79 -17.84
C ALA A 148 -3.77 -6.32 -17.80
N LYS A 149 -4.88 -7.03 -17.55
CA LYS A 149 -4.94 -8.50 -17.56
C LYS A 149 -4.63 -9.09 -18.94
N VAL A 150 -5.15 -8.50 -20.02
CA VAL A 150 -4.86 -8.93 -21.40
C VAL A 150 -3.36 -8.84 -21.70
N LYS A 151 -2.68 -7.83 -21.17
CA LYS A 151 -1.23 -7.67 -21.28
C LYS A 151 -0.42 -8.57 -20.33
N GLY A 152 -1.10 -9.41 -19.54
CA GLY A 152 -0.45 -10.32 -18.59
C GLY A 152 0.02 -9.67 -17.31
N TYR A 153 -0.39 -8.43 -17.03
CA TYR A 153 0.00 -7.71 -15.82
C TYR A 153 -0.81 -8.13 -14.60
N LYS A 154 -0.17 -8.11 -13.45
CA LYS A 154 -0.85 -8.22 -12.15
C LYS A 154 -1.26 -6.82 -11.68
N VAL A 155 -2.52 -6.69 -11.30
CA VAL A 155 -3.07 -5.46 -10.72
C VAL A 155 -3.41 -5.74 -9.27
N LEU A 156 -2.86 -4.95 -8.36
CA LEU A 156 -3.15 -5.01 -6.93
C LEU A 156 -4.50 -4.33 -6.64
N LEU A 157 -5.17 -4.77 -5.60
CA LEU A 157 -6.32 -4.09 -5.02
C LEU A 157 -5.88 -3.38 -3.73
N LEU A 158 -5.63 -2.10 -3.82
CA LEU A 158 -5.17 -1.26 -2.72
C LEU A 158 -6.24 -0.20 -2.41
N ASP A 159 -7.24 -0.59 -1.63
CA ASP A 159 -8.47 0.16 -1.35
C ASP A 159 -8.51 0.80 0.05
N SER A 160 -7.39 0.75 0.78
CA SER A 160 -7.28 1.37 2.10
C SER A 160 -7.24 2.90 2.01
N PRO A 161 -7.88 3.63 2.94
CA PRO A 161 -7.88 5.09 2.96
C PRO A 161 -6.51 5.72 3.18
N ILE A 162 -5.54 4.97 3.71
CA ILE A 162 -4.18 5.44 4.00
C ILE A 162 -3.14 4.91 3.01
N ILE A 163 -3.58 4.20 1.98
CA ILE A 163 -2.67 3.50 1.06
C ILE A 163 -1.70 4.42 0.33
N ALA A 164 -2.11 5.64 -0.02
CA ALA A 164 -1.25 6.60 -0.70
C ALA A 164 0.00 6.95 0.12
N HIS A 165 -0.16 7.11 1.44
CA HIS A 165 0.96 7.36 2.35
C HIS A 165 1.87 6.14 2.47
N LEU A 166 1.29 4.93 2.52
CA LEU A 166 2.08 3.71 2.57
C LEU A 166 2.87 3.49 1.28
N ILE A 167 2.27 3.73 0.11
CA ILE A 167 2.95 3.69 -1.19
C ILE A 167 4.16 4.63 -1.19
N GLN A 168 3.98 5.88 -0.77
CA GLN A 168 5.07 6.85 -0.70
C GLN A 168 6.22 6.37 0.21
N LYS A 169 5.91 5.78 1.36
CA LYS A 169 6.92 5.21 2.26
C LYS A 169 7.64 4.02 1.60
N LEU A 170 6.91 3.11 0.97
CA LEU A 170 7.49 1.95 0.29
C LEU A 170 8.41 2.35 -0.86
N GLU A 171 8.02 3.33 -1.67
CA GLU A 171 8.86 3.87 -2.76
C GLU A 171 10.10 4.59 -2.25
N GLY A 172 10.04 5.20 -1.07
CA GLY A 172 11.19 5.81 -0.42
C GLY A 172 12.17 4.81 0.19
N ASP A 173 11.66 3.68 0.69
CA ASP A 173 12.46 2.68 1.42
C ASP A 173 13.02 1.58 0.53
N LYS A 174 12.43 1.34 -0.63
CA LYS A 174 12.80 0.26 -1.57
C LYS A 174 13.32 0.82 -2.87
N ASP A 175 14.48 0.34 -3.28
CA ASP A 175 15.12 0.77 -4.53
C ASP A 175 14.37 0.22 -5.76
N LYS A 176 14.29 1.06 -6.79
CA LYS A 176 13.81 0.67 -8.13
C LYS A 176 12.41 0.07 -8.15
N ILE A 177 11.53 0.58 -7.32
CA ILE A 177 10.11 0.26 -7.40
C ILE A 177 9.28 1.50 -7.63
N GLY A 178 8.08 1.34 -8.18
CA GLY A 178 7.07 2.38 -8.28
C GLY A 178 5.70 1.77 -8.28
N PHE A 179 4.74 2.52 -7.79
CA PHE A 179 3.33 2.17 -7.85
C PHE A 179 2.64 3.08 -8.86
N ALA A 180 1.82 2.49 -9.71
CA ALA A 180 1.03 3.23 -10.69
C ALA A 180 -0.43 2.82 -10.63
N ARG A 181 -1.31 3.81 -10.52
CA ARG A 181 -2.77 3.57 -10.58
C ARG A 181 -3.13 3.14 -11.99
N VAL A 182 -3.90 2.08 -12.12
CA VAL A 182 -4.19 1.44 -13.42
C VAL A 182 -4.94 2.36 -14.39
N ASP A 183 -5.62 3.39 -13.90
CA ASP A 183 -6.37 4.40 -14.66
C ASP A 183 -5.69 5.79 -14.71
N GLY A 184 -4.46 5.88 -14.20
CA GLY A 184 -3.77 7.18 -14.09
C GLY A 184 -3.20 7.69 -15.41
N ASP A 185 -2.77 6.78 -16.28
CA ASP A 185 -2.15 7.11 -17.57
C ASP A 185 -2.40 5.96 -18.55
N ALA A 186 -2.07 6.14 -19.83
CA ALA A 186 -2.14 5.02 -20.77
C ALA A 186 -1.26 3.87 -20.30
N LEU A 187 -1.77 2.64 -20.37
CA LEU A 187 -1.12 1.46 -19.81
C LEU A 187 0.31 1.26 -20.35
N GLU A 188 0.53 1.65 -21.61
CA GLU A 188 1.81 1.63 -22.28
C GLU A 188 2.86 2.54 -21.61
N ASN A 189 2.39 3.64 -21.01
CA ASN A 189 3.24 4.61 -20.31
C ASN A 189 3.49 4.24 -18.85
N LEU A 190 2.59 3.47 -18.24
CA LEU A 190 2.75 3.03 -16.85
C LEU A 190 3.93 2.07 -16.71
N ILE A 191 4.16 1.22 -17.73
CA ILE A 191 5.31 0.32 -17.80
C ILE A 191 6.07 0.63 -19.09
N LYS A 192 7.07 1.51 -19.00
CA LYS A 192 7.89 1.93 -20.12
C LYS A 192 8.75 0.77 -20.62
N LYS A 193 8.38 0.19 -21.77
CA LYS A 193 9.15 -0.84 -22.48
C LYS A 193 9.87 -0.23 -23.70
N GLU A 194 10.92 -0.90 -24.20
CA GLU A 194 11.69 -0.42 -25.35
C GLU A 194 10.90 -0.41 -26.67
N GLU A 195 9.88 -1.26 -26.80
CA GLU A 195 9.01 -1.30 -27.96
C GLU A 195 7.84 -0.32 -27.78
N ALA A 196 8.09 0.93 -28.11
CA ALA A 196 7.00 1.88 -28.33
C ALA A 196 6.22 1.42 -29.57
N THR A 197 4.94 1.14 -29.43
CA THR A 197 4.03 0.93 -30.55
C THR A 197 4.11 2.17 -31.44
N VAL A 198 4.66 2.02 -32.65
CA VAL A 198 4.77 3.15 -33.58
C VAL A 198 3.37 3.56 -33.99
N SER A 199 2.96 4.75 -33.63
CA SER A 199 1.67 5.30 -34.07
C SER A 199 1.59 5.25 -35.60
N LYS A 200 0.48 4.72 -36.10
CA LYS A 200 0.19 4.74 -37.55
C LYS A 200 -0.19 6.14 -38.07
N LEU A 201 -0.47 7.06 -37.16
CA LEU A 201 -0.75 8.47 -37.47
C LEU A 201 0.57 9.23 -37.60
N SER A 202 0.70 9.97 -38.69
CA SER A 202 1.77 10.93 -38.86
C SER A 202 1.66 12.08 -37.85
N ASP A 203 2.73 12.80 -37.60
CA ASP A 203 2.69 13.93 -36.68
C ASP A 203 1.78 15.05 -37.19
N GLU A 204 1.63 15.22 -38.52
CA GLU A 204 0.68 16.14 -39.15
C GLU A 204 -0.79 15.71 -38.87
N GLU A 205 -1.08 14.42 -38.91
CA GLU A 205 -2.42 13.90 -38.60
C GLU A 205 -2.77 14.04 -37.11
N LYS A 206 -1.80 13.86 -36.22
CA LYS A 206 -1.97 14.10 -34.79
C LYS A 206 -2.24 15.57 -34.48
N GLU A 207 -1.50 16.50 -35.10
CA GLU A 207 -1.72 17.93 -34.95
C GLU A 207 -3.07 18.39 -35.49
N SER A 208 -3.59 17.75 -36.56
CA SER A 208 -4.90 18.09 -37.12
C SER A 208 -6.07 17.54 -36.28
N LEU A 209 -5.89 16.39 -35.60
CA LEU A 209 -6.92 15.76 -34.77
C LEU A 209 -7.09 16.44 -33.40
N LYS A 210 -6.00 17.00 -32.86
CA LYS A 210 -6.01 17.62 -31.53
C LYS A 210 -7.05 18.73 -31.37
N PRO A 211 -7.14 19.74 -32.27
CA PRO A 211 -8.15 20.80 -32.18
C PRO A 211 -9.60 20.30 -32.37
N LEU A 212 -9.78 19.21 -33.15
CA LEU A 212 -11.10 18.61 -33.34
C LEU A 212 -11.61 17.96 -32.06
N ILE A 213 -10.75 17.25 -31.35
CA ILE A 213 -11.08 16.63 -30.06
C ILE A 213 -11.27 17.72 -28.99
N GLU A 214 -10.44 18.74 -28.95
CA GLU A 214 -10.57 19.90 -28.06
C GLU A 214 -11.90 20.63 -28.23
N SER A 215 -12.44 20.68 -29.46
CA SER A 215 -13.74 21.30 -29.72
C SER A 215 -14.94 20.54 -29.17
N VAL A 216 -14.79 19.24 -28.91
CA VAL A 216 -15.83 18.34 -28.42
C VAL A 216 -15.77 18.17 -26.89
N VAL A 217 -14.56 18.23 -26.33
CA VAL A 217 -14.32 18.09 -24.89
C VAL A 217 -14.31 19.51 -24.29
N SER A 218 -15.46 19.97 -23.84
CA SER A 218 -15.59 21.27 -23.18
C SER A 218 -15.11 21.20 -21.73
N GLY A 219 -13.95 21.79 -21.44
CA GLY A 219 -13.49 22.00 -20.06
C GLY A 219 -11.99 22.20 -19.92
N GLU A 220 -11.59 23.22 -19.20
CA GLU A 220 -10.19 23.59 -18.90
C GLU A 220 -9.41 22.55 -18.05
N GLN A 221 -9.99 21.36 -17.82
CA GLN A 221 -9.44 20.36 -16.89
C GLN A 221 -8.79 19.14 -17.56
N TYR A 222 -8.74 19.07 -18.90
CA TYR A 222 -8.25 17.90 -19.61
C TYR A 222 -7.06 18.22 -20.51
N THR A 223 -6.04 17.38 -20.46
CA THR A 223 -4.95 17.41 -21.43
C THR A 223 -5.14 16.28 -22.44
N ILE A 224 -5.27 16.60 -23.72
CA ILE A 224 -5.46 15.61 -24.78
C ILE A 224 -4.10 15.10 -25.22
N GLN A 225 -3.87 13.79 -25.06
CA GLN A 225 -2.70 13.08 -25.59
C GLN A 225 -3.17 12.05 -26.61
N LEU A 226 -2.53 12.06 -27.79
CA LEU A 226 -2.77 11.08 -28.86
C LEU A 226 -1.63 10.06 -28.84
N GLU A 227 -1.93 8.87 -28.33
CA GLU A 227 -0.96 7.79 -28.20
C GLU A 227 -1.35 6.57 -29.01
N ALA A 228 -0.35 5.80 -29.47
CA ALA A 228 -0.61 4.54 -30.14
C ALA A 228 -0.97 3.49 -29.10
N MET A 229 -2.16 2.94 -29.22
CA MET A 229 -2.62 1.81 -28.39
C MET A 229 -2.55 0.53 -29.23
N ASP A 230 -2.04 -0.55 -28.65
CA ASP A 230 -2.15 -1.87 -29.22
C ASP A 230 -3.62 -2.31 -29.15
N SER A 231 -4.36 -2.13 -30.24
CA SER A 231 -5.70 -2.65 -30.38
C SER A 231 -5.64 -4.10 -30.87
N ASN A 232 -5.45 -5.04 -29.98
CA ASN A 232 -6.00 -6.36 -30.16
C ASN A 232 -7.40 -6.35 -29.52
N SER A 233 -8.32 -5.77 -30.24
CA SER A 233 -9.77 -5.94 -30.04
C SER A 233 -10.22 -7.24 -30.62
#